data_a2cc159c6cd9a9150620215cccbd64b2
#
_entry.id   a2cc159c6cd9a9150620215cccbd64b2
#
_cell.length_a   1.000
_cell.length_b   1.000
_cell.length_c   1.000
_cell.angle_alpha   90.00
_cell.angle_beta   90.00
_cell.angle_gamma   90.00
#
_symmetry.space_group_name_H-M   'P 1'
#
loop_
_entity.id
_entity.type
_entity.pdbx_description
1 polymer ?
#
loop_
_entity_poly.entity_id
_entity_poly.type
_entity_poly.pdbx_seq_one_letter_code
_entity_poly.pdbx_strand_id
1 'polypeptide(L)'
;MSEEIINVLNYLGEQLGIAIDWTSENVWPQVMDILGRYRLFELISTGFWLIMEVVMVFGAFLTLKRMAKDYMKIKADQEDNFWWQRRYGDNELTGFGWALFIISLLLGVTSVITIPIDIGEMFKWLIVPEIQYLEMLKGLMA
;
A
#
# COMPACT_ATOMS: atom_id res chain seq x y z
N MET A 1 -12.35 -18.68 19.53
CA MET A 1 -12.35 -18.51 18.09
C MET A 1 -13.71 -18.89 17.57
N SER A 2 -14.15 -18.15 16.58
CA SER A 2 -15.57 -18.14 16.27
C SER A 2 -16.00 -19.45 15.61
N GLU A 3 -17.11 -19.99 16.07
CA GLU A 3 -17.87 -21.04 15.40
C GLU A 3 -18.09 -20.73 13.92
N GLU A 4 -18.07 -19.46 13.57
CA GLU A 4 -18.21 -18.96 12.21
C GLU A 4 -17.08 -19.43 11.27
N ILE A 5 -15.81 -19.45 11.72
CA ILE A 5 -14.68 -19.96 10.90
C ILE A 5 -14.87 -21.46 10.65
N ILE A 6 -15.23 -22.21 11.68
CA ILE A 6 -15.49 -23.64 11.57
C ILE A 6 -16.65 -23.92 10.59
N ASN A 7 -17.73 -23.13 10.67
CA ASN A 7 -18.88 -23.27 9.78
C ASN A 7 -18.50 -22.99 8.31
N VAL A 8 -17.67 -21.97 8.05
CA VAL A 8 -17.18 -21.69 6.70
C VAL A 8 -16.27 -22.80 6.18
N LEU A 9 -15.39 -23.33 7.03
CA LEU A 9 -14.52 -24.46 6.65
C LEU A 9 -15.31 -25.74 6.38
N ASN A 10 -16.34 -26.02 7.19
CA ASN A 10 -17.25 -27.15 6.95
C ASN A 10 -17.98 -27.01 5.62
N TYR A 11 -18.50 -25.80 5.32
CA TYR A 11 -19.14 -25.54 4.04
C TYR A 11 -18.19 -25.75 2.85
N LEU A 12 -16.95 -25.26 2.96
CA LEU A 12 -15.93 -25.50 1.93
C LEU A 12 -15.57 -26.98 1.79
N GLY A 13 -15.49 -27.72 2.89
CA GLY A 13 -15.27 -29.16 2.90
C GLY A 13 -16.39 -29.92 2.18
N GLU A 14 -17.66 -29.57 2.44
CA GLU A 14 -18.83 -30.15 1.76
C GLU A 14 -18.80 -29.86 0.26
N GLN A 15 -18.49 -28.61 -0.16
CA GLN A 15 -18.39 -28.23 -1.57
C GLN A 15 -17.29 -29.01 -2.32
N LEU A 16 -16.18 -29.29 -1.63
CA LEU A 16 -15.06 -30.07 -2.19
C LEU A 16 -15.24 -31.58 -2.09
N GLY A 17 -16.35 -32.06 -1.48
CA GLY A 17 -16.59 -33.48 -1.25
C GLY A 17 -15.63 -34.10 -0.24
N ILE A 18 -15.03 -33.31 0.65
CA ILE A 18 -14.05 -33.72 1.63
C ILE A 18 -14.70 -33.66 3.02
N ALA A 19 -14.88 -34.81 3.64
CA ALA A 19 -15.34 -34.90 5.04
C ALA A 19 -14.13 -34.74 5.96
N ILE A 20 -13.81 -33.49 6.35
CA ILE A 20 -12.74 -33.21 7.31
C ILE A 20 -13.39 -32.75 8.62
N ASP A 21 -13.02 -33.38 9.72
CA ASP A 21 -13.30 -32.85 11.05
C ASP A 21 -12.30 -31.75 11.40
N TRP A 22 -12.67 -30.52 11.09
CA TRP A 22 -11.87 -29.31 11.33
C TRP A 22 -11.64 -29.03 12.82
N THR A 23 -12.41 -29.66 13.71
CA THR A 23 -12.29 -29.51 15.16
C THR A 23 -11.32 -30.54 15.77
N SER A 24 -10.82 -31.50 14.97
CA SER A 24 -9.91 -32.51 15.46
C SER A 24 -8.60 -31.91 15.98
N GLU A 25 -8.03 -32.51 17.02
CA GLU A 25 -6.76 -32.09 17.63
C GLU A 25 -5.60 -32.02 16.63
N ASN A 26 -5.69 -32.74 15.51
CA ASN A 26 -4.64 -32.82 14.51
C ASN A 26 -4.81 -31.80 13.36
N VAL A 27 -6.04 -31.48 12.97
CA VAL A 27 -6.31 -30.61 11.80
C VAL A 27 -6.30 -29.14 12.21
N TRP A 28 -6.93 -28.84 13.33
CA TRP A 28 -7.10 -27.48 13.80
C TRP A 28 -5.77 -26.71 14.03
N PRO A 29 -4.77 -27.27 14.70
CA PRO A 29 -3.46 -26.60 14.86
C PRO A 29 -2.80 -26.27 13.52
N GLN A 30 -2.94 -27.14 12.51
CA GLN A 30 -2.36 -26.91 11.18
C GLN A 30 -3.06 -25.75 10.45
N VAL A 31 -4.39 -25.68 10.54
CA VAL A 31 -5.17 -24.55 9.99
C VAL A 31 -4.74 -23.24 10.66
N MET A 32 -4.59 -23.23 11.97
CA MET A 32 -4.13 -22.05 12.70
C MET A 32 -2.71 -21.62 12.37
N ASP A 33 -1.81 -22.56 12.13
CA ASP A 33 -0.45 -22.26 11.68
C ASP A 33 -0.47 -21.59 10.28
N ILE A 34 -1.26 -22.12 9.36
CA ILE A 34 -1.40 -21.55 8.00
C ILE A 34 -2.00 -20.13 8.09
N LEU A 35 -3.07 -19.94 8.85
CA LEU A 35 -3.70 -18.63 9.03
C LEU A 35 -2.74 -17.63 9.71
N GLY A 36 -1.96 -18.09 10.68
CA GLY A 36 -0.94 -17.29 11.33
C GLY A 36 0.18 -16.84 10.39
N ARG A 37 0.64 -17.73 9.51
CA ARG A 37 1.63 -17.38 8.46
C ARG A 37 1.05 -16.40 7.44
N TYR A 38 -0.20 -16.58 7.04
CA TYR A 38 -0.89 -15.65 6.16
C TYR A 38 -1.00 -14.26 6.78
N ARG A 39 -1.43 -14.18 8.05
CA ARG A 39 -1.43 -12.92 8.81
C ARG A 39 -0.08 -12.24 8.84
N LEU A 40 0.99 -13.00 9.11
CA LEU A 40 2.35 -12.46 9.14
C LEU A 40 2.75 -11.92 7.76
N PHE A 41 2.43 -12.66 6.70
CA PHE A 41 2.69 -12.22 5.32
C PHE A 41 1.97 -10.91 4.99
N GLU A 42 0.69 -10.80 5.33
CA GLU A 42 -0.10 -9.58 5.09
C GLU A 42 0.45 -8.39 5.89
N LEU A 43 0.82 -8.57 7.15
CA LEU A 43 1.42 -7.53 7.96
C LEU A 43 2.77 -7.05 7.41
N ILE A 44 3.61 -7.98 6.98
CA ILE A 44 4.92 -7.64 6.38
C ILE A 44 4.71 -6.93 5.03
N SER A 45 3.81 -7.43 4.20
CA SER A 45 3.49 -6.85 2.88
C SER A 45 2.96 -5.42 3.02
N THR A 46 1.94 -5.22 3.86
CA THR A 46 1.36 -3.90 4.11
C THR A 46 2.39 -2.95 4.74
N GLY A 47 3.18 -3.45 5.70
CA GLY A 47 4.26 -2.66 6.30
C GLY A 47 5.32 -2.23 5.29
N PHE A 48 5.69 -3.10 4.35
CA PHE A 48 6.61 -2.77 3.26
C PHE A 48 6.03 -1.68 2.35
N TRP A 49 4.76 -1.81 1.94
CA TRP A 49 4.11 -0.80 1.12
C TRP A 49 4.01 0.54 1.82
N LEU A 50 3.67 0.58 3.11
CA LEU A 50 3.68 1.82 3.91
C LEU A 50 5.04 2.51 3.92
N ILE A 51 6.14 1.75 4.07
CA ILE A 51 7.50 2.32 4.01
C ILE A 51 7.75 2.91 2.63
N MET A 52 7.39 2.20 1.56
CA MET A 52 7.55 2.67 0.18
C MET A 52 6.75 3.96 -0.08
N GLU A 53 5.52 4.06 0.42
CA GLU A 53 4.69 5.25 0.28
C GLU A 53 5.29 6.46 1.01
N VAL A 54 5.79 6.28 2.22
CA VAL A 54 6.49 7.34 2.97
C VAL A 54 7.72 7.82 2.20
N VAL A 55 8.50 6.90 1.61
CA VAL A 55 9.65 7.24 0.77
C VAL A 55 9.21 8.01 -0.48
N MET A 56 8.10 7.63 -1.12
CA MET A 56 7.55 8.33 -2.29
C MET A 56 7.09 9.75 -1.94
N VAL A 57 6.37 9.94 -0.82
CA VAL A 57 5.97 11.28 -0.35
C VAL A 57 7.18 12.15 -0.07
N PHE A 58 8.16 11.60 0.63
CA PHE A 58 9.38 12.34 0.95
C PHE A 58 10.19 12.69 -0.30
N GLY A 59 10.33 11.76 -1.23
CA GLY A 59 10.98 11.97 -2.53
C GLY A 59 10.27 13.05 -3.35
N ALA A 60 8.94 12.99 -3.45
CA ALA A 60 8.12 14.00 -4.12
C ALA A 60 8.32 15.39 -3.48
N PHE A 61 8.28 15.46 -2.16
CA PHE A 61 8.48 16.71 -1.42
C PHE A 61 9.88 17.31 -1.68
N LEU A 62 10.94 16.49 -1.64
CA LEU A 62 12.31 16.95 -1.90
C LEU A 62 12.47 17.45 -3.34
N THR A 63 11.88 16.76 -4.31
CA THR A 63 11.90 17.13 -5.73
C THR A 63 11.23 18.48 -5.91
N LEU A 64 10.00 18.66 -5.43
CA LEU A 64 9.25 19.90 -5.54
C LEU A 64 9.97 21.07 -4.82
N LYS A 65 10.51 20.82 -3.63
CA LYS A 65 11.30 21.80 -2.88
C LYS A 65 12.55 22.25 -3.66
N ARG A 66 13.24 21.32 -4.32
CA ARG A 66 14.41 21.60 -5.13
C ARG A 66 14.05 22.41 -6.38
N MET A 67 12.97 22.02 -7.06
CA MET A 67 12.44 22.76 -8.21
C MET A 67 12.06 24.20 -7.83
N ALA A 68 11.37 24.39 -6.70
CA ALA A 68 11.01 25.73 -6.21
C ALA A 68 12.25 26.58 -5.87
N LYS A 69 13.26 25.97 -5.23
CA LYS A 69 14.52 26.64 -4.92
C LYS A 69 15.28 27.07 -6.18
N ASP A 70 15.33 26.20 -7.18
CA ASP A 70 16.03 26.48 -8.44
C ASP A 70 15.28 27.52 -9.29
N TYR A 71 13.94 27.59 -9.20
CA TYR A 71 13.15 28.66 -9.78
C TYR A 71 13.55 30.05 -9.23
N MET A 72 13.75 30.14 -7.93
CA MET A 72 14.17 31.42 -7.30
C MET A 72 15.55 31.85 -7.76
N LYS A 73 16.46 30.90 -8.01
CA LYS A 73 17.80 31.19 -8.54
C LYS A 73 17.76 31.70 -9.97
N ILE A 74 17.01 31.05 -10.87
CA ILE A 74 16.85 31.52 -12.26
C ILE A 74 16.31 32.92 -12.31
N LYS A 75 15.36 33.25 -11.43
CA LYS A 75 14.81 34.59 -11.33
C LYS A 75 15.85 35.63 -10.94
N ALA A 76 16.84 35.23 -10.14
CA ALA A 76 17.95 36.10 -9.71
C ALA A 76 19.08 36.18 -10.74
N ASP A 77 19.57 35.03 -11.22
CA ASP A 77 20.82 34.93 -11.98
C ASP A 77 20.61 34.84 -13.51
N GLN A 78 19.37 34.68 -13.97
CA GLN A 78 18.98 34.60 -15.38
C GLN A 78 19.61 33.43 -16.18
N GLU A 79 20.14 32.42 -15.51
CA GLU A 79 20.74 31.26 -16.15
C GLU A 79 19.76 30.09 -16.18
N ASP A 80 19.71 29.38 -17.32
CA ASP A 80 18.93 28.14 -17.46
C ASP A 80 19.48 27.04 -16.58
N ASN A 81 18.62 26.18 -16.07
CA ASN A 81 19.04 24.99 -15.33
C ASN A 81 18.25 23.74 -15.76
N PHE A 82 18.53 22.60 -15.13
CA PHE A 82 17.93 21.31 -15.46
C PHE A 82 16.40 21.28 -15.42
N TRP A 83 15.76 22.06 -14.53
CA TRP A 83 14.31 22.08 -14.35
C TRP A 83 13.61 23.16 -15.13
N TRP A 84 14.29 24.32 -15.33
CA TRP A 84 13.73 25.56 -15.80
C TRP A 84 14.54 26.11 -16.98
N GLN A 85 13.84 26.66 -17.96
CA GLN A 85 14.42 27.38 -19.10
C GLN A 85 13.75 28.74 -19.24
N ARG A 86 14.51 29.71 -19.70
CA ARG A 86 13.99 31.02 -20.02
C ARG A 86 13.53 31.06 -21.47
N ARG A 87 12.24 31.31 -21.69
CA ARG A 87 11.66 31.40 -23.01
C ARG A 87 10.82 32.67 -23.12
N TYR A 88 11.10 33.49 -24.14
CA TYR A 88 10.38 34.76 -24.38
C TYR A 88 10.33 35.73 -23.18
N GLY A 89 11.29 35.69 -22.25
CA GLY A 89 11.33 36.54 -21.08
C GLY A 89 10.72 35.93 -19.80
N ASP A 90 10.00 34.83 -19.92
CA ASP A 90 9.42 34.08 -18.79
C ASP A 90 10.21 32.83 -18.49
N ASN A 91 10.14 32.40 -17.21
CA ASN A 91 10.74 31.17 -16.75
C ASN A 91 9.73 30.02 -16.92
N GLU A 92 10.01 29.10 -17.84
CA GLU A 92 9.19 27.92 -18.09
C GLU A 92 9.90 26.65 -17.62
N LEU A 93 9.11 25.65 -17.22
CA LEU A 93 9.65 24.32 -16.96
C LEU A 93 10.17 23.69 -18.26
N THR A 94 11.33 23.06 -18.19
CA THR A 94 11.83 22.20 -19.27
C THR A 94 10.85 21.03 -19.47
N GLY A 95 10.89 20.39 -20.62
CA GLY A 95 10.07 19.18 -20.87
C GLY A 95 10.32 18.10 -19.81
N PHE A 96 11.57 17.93 -19.37
CA PHE A 96 11.93 17.03 -18.28
C PHE A 96 11.42 17.53 -16.91
N GLY A 97 11.50 18.83 -16.66
CA GLY A 97 10.94 19.47 -15.47
C GLY A 97 9.43 19.23 -15.34
N TRP A 98 8.67 19.37 -16.43
CA TRP A 98 7.24 19.07 -16.48
C TRP A 98 6.96 17.59 -16.15
N ALA A 99 7.69 16.66 -16.77
CA ALA A 99 7.51 15.24 -16.54
C ALA A 99 7.73 14.89 -15.06
N LEU A 100 8.82 15.36 -14.45
CA LEU A 100 9.11 15.11 -13.04
C LEU A 100 8.14 15.82 -12.08
N PHE A 101 7.67 17.02 -12.43
CA PHE A 101 6.65 17.70 -11.65
C PHE A 101 5.36 16.89 -11.59
N ILE A 102 4.86 16.44 -12.74
CA ILE A 102 3.64 15.64 -12.83
C ILE A 102 3.80 14.31 -12.08
N ILE A 103 4.92 13.59 -12.30
CA ILE A 103 5.20 12.32 -11.61
C ILE A 103 5.25 12.54 -10.09
N SER A 104 5.97 13.56 -9.62
CA SER A 104 6.08 13.85 -8.18
C SER A 104 4.74 14.20 -7.56
N LEU A 105 3.90 14.96 -8.29
CA LEU A 105 2.57 15.33 -7.83
C LEU A 105 1.65 14.11 -7.77
N LEU A 106 1.65 13.27 -8.79
CA LEU A 106 0.86 12.04 -8.82
C LEU A 106 1.28 11.09 -7.69
N LEU A 107 2.57 10.78 -7.58
CA LEU A 107 3.08 9.89 -6.52
C LEU A 107 2.81 10.46 -5.12
N GLY A 108 3.02 11.75 -4.92
CA GLY A 108 2.76 12.39 -3.63
C GLY A 108 1.29 12.36 -3.24
N VAL A 109 0.39 12.70 -4.16
CA VAL A 109 -1.06 12.71 -3.89
C VAL A 109 -1.61 11.31 -3.67
N THR A 110 -1.24 10.35 -4.52
CA THR A 110 -1.69 8.95 -4.34
C THR A 110 -1.24 8.39 -3.00
N SER A 111 0.05 8.54 -2.65
CA SER A 111 0.58 8.03 -1.38
C SER A 111 -0.07 8.69 -0.15
N VAL A 112 -0.39 9.98 -0.19
CA VAL A 112 -1.10 10.65 0.91
C VAL A 112 -2.51 10.08 1.12
N ILE A 113 -3.15 9.61 0.05
CA ILE A 113 -4.48 8.99 0.13
C ILE A 113 -4.39 7.52 0.60
N THR A 114 -3.39 6.77 0.11
CA THR A 114 -3.28 5.34 0.40
C THR A 114 -2.70 5.04 1.79
N ILE A 115 -1.80 5.86 2.32
CA ILE A 115 -1.23 5.68 3.67
C ILE A 115 -2.29 5.46 4.77
N PRO A 116 -3.36 6.28 4.91
CA PRO A 116 -4.39 6.02 5.92
C PRO A 116 -5.13 4.71 5.70
N ILE A 117 -5.31 4.27 4.45
CA ILE A 117 -5.98 3.02 4.10
C ILE A 117 -5.12 1.84 4.54
N ASP A 118 -3.83 1.84 4.20
CA ASP A 118 -2.88 0.79 4.54
C ASP A 118 -2.65 0.70 6.05
N ILE A 119 -2.61 1.83 6.74
CA ILE A 119 -2.60 1.87 8.20
C ILE A 119 -3.86 1.20 8.76
N GLY A 120 -5.03 1.51 8.21
CA GLY A 120 -6.29 0.90 8.60
C GLY A 120 -6.30 -0.61 8.41
N GLU A 121 -5.83 -1.10 7.26
CA GLU A 121 -5.70 -2.53 6.98
C GLU A 121 -4.71 -3.22 7.94
N MET A 122 -3.56 -2.60 8.20
CA MET A 122 -2.60 -3.13 9.15
C MET A 122 -3.20 -3.25 10.56
N PHE A 123 -3.97 -2.26 11.00
CA PHE A 123 -4.65 -2.31 12.29
C PHE A 123 -5.73 -3.40 12.35
N LYS A 124 -6.48 -3.64 11.27
CA LYS A 124 -7.45 -4.75 11.22
C LYS A 124 -6.75 -6.09 11.44
N TRP A 125 -5.64 -6.34 10.76
CA TRP A 125 -4.84 -7.55 10.95
C TRP A 125 -4.22 -7.69 12.34
N LEU A 126 -3.88 -6.56 12.99
CA LEU A 126 -3.30 -6.57 14.33
C LEU A 126 -4.35 -6.81 15.43
N ILE A 127 -5.51 -6.13 15.34
CA ILE A 127 -6.50 -6.07 16.43
C ILE A 127 -7.56 -7.15 16.27
N VAL A 128 -8.07 -7.38 15.04
CA VAL A 128 -9.21 -8.28 14.80
C VAL A 128 -8.90 -9.23 13.63
N PRO A 129 -7.87 -10.08 13.75
CA PRO A 129 -7.47 -10.99 12.67
C PRO A 129 -8.58 -12.00 12.30
N GLU A 130 -9.47 -12.31 13.24
CA GLU A 130 -10.57 -13.28 13.01
C GLU A 130 -11.54 -12.80 11.92
N ILE A 131 -11.85 -11.51 11.89
CA ILE A 131 -12.72 -10.93 10.86
C ILE A 131 -12.04 -11.02 9.49
N GLN A 132 -10.74 -10.74 9.42
CA GLN A 132 -9.97 -10.81 8.18
C GLN A 132 -9.90 -12.25 7.65
N TYR A 133 -9.72 -13.22 8.53
CA TYR A 133 -9.78 -14.64 8.14
C TYR A 133 -11.14 -15.02 7.56
N LEU A 134 -12.23 -14.55 8.16
CA LEU A 134 -13.59 -14.80 7.66
C LEU A 134 -13.83 -14.16 6.30
N GLU A 135 -13.39 -12.92 6.10
CA GLU A 135 -13.51 -12.21 4.82
C GLU A 135 -12.72 -12.93 3.72
N MET A 136 -11.47 -13.33 4.01
CA MET A 136 -10.64 -14.10 3.09
C MET A 136 -11.31 -15.42 2.70
N LEU A 137 -11.80 -16.20 3.68
CA LEU A 137 -12.44 -17.47 3.43
C LEU A 137 -13.75 -17.32 2.64
N LYS A 138 -14.56 -16.29 2.93
CA LYS A 138 -15.76 -15.96 2.16
C LYS A 138 -15.45 -15.56 0.72
N GLY A 139 -14.32 -14.85 0.50
CA GLY A 139 -13.85 -14.52 -0.85
C GLY A 139 -13.47 -15.73 -1.69
N LEU A 140 -13.11 -16.86 -1.07
CA LEU A 140 -12.84 -18.11 -1.78
C LEU A 140 -14.11 -18.86 -2.20
N MET A 141 -15.28 -18.47 -1.65
CA MET A 141 -16.58 -19.11 -1.95
C MET A 141 -17.37 -18.34 -3.03
N ALA A 142 -16.94 -17.15 -3.42
CA ALA A 142 -17.58 -16.31 -4.44
C ALA A 142 -17.03 -16.60 -5.84
#